data_ba51e8b76214a3ccae4659e72b318ba7
#
_entry.id   ba51e8b76214a3ccae4659e72b318ba7
#
_cell.length_a   1.000
_cell.length_b   1.000
_cell.length_c   1.000
_cell.angle_alpha   90.00
_cell.angle_beta   90.00
_cell.angle_gamma   90.00
#
_symmetry.space_group_name_H-M   'P 1'
#
loop_
_entity.id
_entity.type
_entity.pdbx_description
1 polymer ?
#
loop_
_entity_poly.entity_id
_entity_poly.type
_entity_poly.pdbx_seq_one_letter_code
_entity_poly.pdbx_strand_id
1 'polypeptide(L)'
;MSGDATVVAVRGLRVAYGSIVVLADIELTVTAGEIVAVTGVNGVGKSTLLTCLAGLHRPAAGTMSVLGGPPRDDPAFWRAVALVADQPTWYPGLTVREHLELIRLTHQPLRGWCLPADELIDFFGLAARADASPLDMSSGQRQRLSLAAALARPSRLLLLDEPEQSLDADFRLELAGLLREGYADNGGTVIMATHDQDFAVAAGAREVRLSDGTIVWDAEDDADAEHDADGSADAYDADADGTDETDGTHARPRR
;
A
#
# COMPACT_ATOMS: atom_id res chain seq x y z
N MET A 1 -9.17 -20.70 0.58
CA MET A 1 -8.89 -19.91 1.79
C MET A 1 -7.50 -19.29 1.57
N SER A 2 -7.46 -18.16 0.86
CA SER A 2 -6.23 -17.36 0.76
C SER A 2 -6.20 -16.50 2.02
N GLY A 3 -5.37 -16.84 2.99
CA GLY A 3 -5.07 -15.97 4.11
C GLY A 3 -4.53 -14.66 3.54
N ASP A 4 -5.03 -13.54 4.01
CA ASP A 4 -4.66 -12.20 3.58
C ASP A 4 -3.16 -11.98 3.75
N ALA A 5 -2.43 -12.16 2.63
CA ALA A 5 -0.99 -12.03 2.64
C ALA A 5 -0.63 -10.56 2.90
N THR A 6 0.10 -10.28 3.97
CA THR A 6 0.58 -8.95 4.28
C THR A 6 1.47 -8.42 3.15
N VAL A 7 1.07 -7.31 2.55
CA VAL A 7 1.80 -6.60 1.48
C VAL A 7 2.69 -5.51 2.06
N VAL A 8 2.19 -4.78 3.06
CA VAL A 8 2.95 -3.75 3.78
C VAL A 8 2.84 -3.99 5.27
N ALA A 9 3.97 -3.95 5.95
CA ALA A 9 4.05 -3.93 7.41
C ALA A 9 5.04 -2.87 7.85
N VAL A 10 4.59 -1.92 8.66
CA VAL A 10 5.38 -0.82 9.23
C VAL A 10 5.28 -0.92 10.74
N ARG A 11 6.42 -0.82 11.44
CA ARG A 11 6.47 -0.88 12.90
C ARG A 11 7.41 0.16 13.46
N GLY A 12 6.90 1.03 14.33
CA GLY A 12 7.66 2.06 15.02
C GLY A 12 8.35 3.04 14.08
N LEU A 13 7.75 3.31 12.89
CA LEU A 13 8.40 4.13 11.88
C LEU A 13 8.54 5.57 12.36
N ARG A 14 9.78 6.06 12.33
CA ARG A 14 10.09 7.46 12.63
C ARG A 14 10.86 8.10 11.50
N VAL A 15 10.39 9.26 11.05
CA VAL A 15 11.06 10.07 10.02
C VAL A 15 11.27 11.47 10.54
N ALA A 16 12.48 12.00 10.34
CA ALA A 16 12.83 13.35 10.71
C ALA A 16 13.69 14.02 9.63
N TYR A 17 13.48 15.29 9.41
CA TYR A 17 14.31 16.16 8.58
C TYR A 17 15.06 17.14 9.50
N GLY A 18 16.33 16.86 9.76
CA GLY A 18 17.09 17.56 10.78
C GLY A 18 16.49 17.36 12.17
N SER A 19 16.08 18.45 12.82
CA SER A 19 15.43 18.40 14.15
C SER A 19 13.90 18.23 14.10
N ILE A 20 13.29 18.31 12.91
CA ILE A 20 11.85 18.26 12.74
C ILE A 20 11.43 16.83 12.53
N VAL A 21 10.64 16.27 13.47
CA VAL A 21 10.00 14.96 13.32
C VAL A 21 8.73 15.12 12.50
N VAL A 22 8.62 14.38 11.41
CA VAL A 22 7.47 14.40 10.50
C VAL A 22 6.58 13.18 10.72
N LEU A 23 7.18 12.01 10.97
CA LEU A 23 6.45 10.80 11.36
C LEU A 23 7.04 10.26 12.65
N ALA A 24 6.19 9.86 13.59
CA ALA A 24 6.57 9.37 14.89
C ALA A 24 5.74 8.12 15.22
N ASP A 25 6.42 6.98 15.40
CA ASP A 25 5.82 5.72 15.86
C ASP A 25 4.64 5.25 14.99
N ILE A 26 4.85 5.18 13.66
CA ILE A 26 3.84 4.72 12.73
C ILE A 26 3.75 3.19 12.76
N GLU A 27 2.54 2.70 13.02
CA GLU A 27 2.15 1.29 12.90
C GLU A 27 1.14 1.16 11.77
N LEU A 28 1.45 0.34 10.75
CA LEU A 28 0.55 0.14 9.61
C LEU A 28 0.71 -1.27 9.05
N THR A 29 -0.39 -1.96 8.87
CA THR A 29 -0.45 -3.23 8.15
C THR A 29 -1.46 -3.11 7.00
N VAL A 30 -1.06 -3.57 5.81
CA VAL A 30 -1.90 -3.60 4.62
C VAL A 30 -1.81 -4.98 3.98
N THR A 31 -2.96 -5.55 3.64
CA THR A 31 -3.11 -6.87 3.06
C THR A 31 -3.26 -6.82 1.53
N ALA A 32 -3.10 -7.98 0.88
CA ALA A 32 -3.24 -8.07 -0.57
C ALA A 32 -4.69 -7.79 -1.01
N GLY A 33 -4.84 -6.98 -2.06
CA GLY A 33 -6.16 -6.58 -2.58
C GLY A 33 -6.81 -5.43 -1.82
N GLU A 34 -6.16 -4.92 -0.78
CA GLU A 34 -6.68 -3.82 0.03
C GLU A 34 -6.39 -2.47 -0.61
N ILE A 35 -7.35 -1.54 -0.47
CA ILE A 35 -7.16 -0.13 -0.77
C ILE A 35 -7.12 0.64 0.55
N VAL A 36 -6.04 1.37 0.79
CA VAL A 36 -5.86 2.20 1.99
C VAL A 36 -5.76 3.67 1.59
N ALA A 37 -6.55 4.52 2.22
CA ALA A 37 -6.47 5.97 2.11
C ALA A 37 -5.81 6.57 3.36
N VAL A 38 -4.61 7.09 3.19
CA VAL A 38 -3.92 7.88 4.22
C VAL A 38 -4.44 9.30 4.14
N THR A 39 -5.23 9.70 5.13
CA THR A 39 -5.87 11.01 5.22
C THR A 39 -5.19 11.91 6.25
N GLY A 40 -5.49 13.19 6.22
CA GLY A 40 -4.95 14.19 7.15
C GLY A 40 -4.62 15.51 6.46
N VAL A 41 -4.34 16.53 7.27
CA VAL A 41 -4.05 17.88 6.76
C VAL A 41 -2.79 17.94 5.89
N ASN A 42 -2.68 18.95 5.05
CA ASN A 42 -1.48 19.13 4.22
C ASN A 42 -0.24 19.34 5.10
N GLY A 43 0.87 18.67 4.71
CA GLY A 43 2.12 18.74 5.46
C GLY A 43 2.23 17.81 6.66
N VAL A 44 1.20 16.99 6.98
CA VAL A 44 1.22 16.07 8.12
C VAL A 44 2.15 14.86 7.95
N GLY A 45 2.65 14.60 6.73
CA GLY A 45 3.58 13.50 6.47
C GLY A 45 3.06 12.41 5.53
N LYS A 46 1.90 12.56 4.90
CA LYS A 46 1.31 11.55 3.97
C LYS A 46 2.28 11.17 2.85
N SER A 47 2.77 12.13 2.08
CA SER A 47 3.75 11.91 1.00
C SER A 47 5.08 11.37 1.53
N THR A 48 5.47 11.74 2.76
CA THR A 48 6.66 11.19 3.43
C THR A 48 6.49 9.70 3.70
N LEU A 49 5.32 9.27 4.17
CA LEU A 49 5.02 7.85 4.36
C LEU A 49 5.10 7.09 3.03
N LEU A 50 4.48 7.60 1.97
CA LEU A 50 4.53 6.97 0.64
C LEU A 50 5.97 6.86 0.10
N THR A 51 6.80 7.90 0.26
CA THR A 51 8.20 7.86 -0.18
C THR A 51 9.06 6.90 0.63
N CYS A 52 8.75 6.70 1.93
CA CYS A 52 9.37 5.64 2.73
C CYS A 52 8.98 4.25 2.23
N LEU A 53 7.70 4.01 1.99
CA LEU A 53 7.20 2.74 1.44
C LEU A 53 7.77 2.44 0.05
N ALA A 54 8.02 3.47 -0.75
CA ALA A 54 8.69 3.38 -2.04
C ALA A 54 10.21 3.14 -1.95
N GLY A 55 10.81 3.19 -0.74
CA GLY A 55 12.25 3.03 -0.55
C GLY A 55 13.08 4.24 -0.95
N LEU A 56 12.44 5.37 -1.26
CA LEU A 56 13.09 6.62 -1.66
C LEU A 56 13.55 7.47 -0.48
N HIS A 57 12.96 7.23 0.70
CA HIS A 57 13.37 7.91 1.93
C HIS A 57 13.68 6.87 3.03
N ARG A 58 14.85 7.02 3.65
CA ARG A 58 15.26 6.11 4.74
C ARG A 58 14.77 6.65 6.08
N PRO A 59 14.02 5.87 6.85
CA PRO A 59 13.56 6.29 8.17
C PRO A 59 14.71 6.41 9.17
N ALA A 60 14.51 7.24 10.19
CA ALA A 60 15.46 7.40 11.31
C ALA A 60 15.37 6.23 12.30
N ALA A 61 14.19 5.61 12.45
CA ALA A 61 13.96 4.43 13.29
C ALA A 61 12.77 3.63 12.78
N GLY A 62 12.56 2.44 13.34
CA GLY A 62 11.50 1.52 12.97
C GLY A 62 11.88 0.55 11.86
N THR A 63 10.94 -0.29 11.49
CA THR A 63 11.11 -1.30 10.44
C THR A 63 9.98 -1.24 9.45
N MET A 64 10.28 -1.52 8.18
CA MET A 64 9.28 -1.63 7.11
C MET A 64 9.53 -2.89 6.30
N SER A 65 8.44 -3.55 5.93
CA SER A 65 8.42 -4.62 4.93
C SER A 65 7.40 -4.26 3.85
N VAL A 66 7.82 -4.31 2.61
CA VAL A 66 6.96 -4.12 1.43
C VAL A 66 7.15 -5.33 0.54
N LEU A 67 6.05 -6.04 0.23
CA LEU A 67 6.05 -7.28 -0.56
C LEU A 67 6.99 -8.36 0.01
N GLY A 68 7.09 -8.43 1.36
CA GLY A 68 7.87 -9.44 2.06
C GLY A 68 9.35 -9.10 2.29
N GLY A 69 9.79 -7.88 1.97
CA GLY A 69 11.16 -7.42 2.19
C GLY A 69 11.26 -5.93 2.49
N PRO A 70 12.42 -5.44 2.94
CA PRO A 70 12.61 -4.01 3.12
C PRO A 70 12.50 -3.28 1.77
N PRO A 71 11.88 -2.09 1.72
CA PRO A 71 11.83 -1.27 0.50
C PRO A 71 13.25 -0.99 0.00
N ARG A 72 13.45 -1.10 -1.32
CA ARG A 72 14.77 -0.92 -1.96
C ARG A 72 14.62 -0.17 -3.26
N ASP A 73 15.57 0.70 -3.53
CA ASP A 73 15.68 1.34 -4.84
C ASP A 73 16.44 0.41 -5.81
N ASP A 74 15.76 -0.66 -6.26
CA ASP A 74 16.28 -1.60 -7.24
C ASP A 74 15.24 -1.98 -8.31
N PRO A 75 15.68 -2.49 -9.50
CA PRO A 75 14.76 -2.79 -10.60
C PRO A 75 13.71 -3.86 -10.27
N ALA A 76 14.01 -4.83 -9.40
CA ALA A 76 13.05 -5.88 -9.04
C ALA A 76 11.92 -5.31 -8.17
N PHE A 77 12.26 -4.44 -7.23
CA PHE A 77 11.29 -3.72 -6.40
C PHE A 77 10.40 -2.83 -7.27
N TRP A 78 10.99 -2.01 -8.15
CA TRP A 78 10.24 -1.10 -9.02
C TRP A 78 9.40 -1.78 -10.10
N ARG A 79 9.63 -3.05 -10.39
CA ARG A 79 8.69 -3.84 -11.20
C ARG A 79 7.41 -4.19 -10.46
N ALA A 80 7.47 -4.34 -9.15
CA ALA A 80 6.35 -4.75 -8.32
C ALA A 80 5.63 -3.56 -7.65
N VAL A 81 6.30 -2.41 -7.53
CA VAL A 81 5.78 -1.19 -6.90
C VAL A 81 5.71 -0.07 -7.92
N ALA A 82 4.57 0.61 -8.02
CA ALA A 82 4.39 1.83 -8.79
C ALA A 82 4.14 2.99 -7.85
N LEU A 83 4.81 4.11 -8.07
CA LEU A 83 4.60 5.36 -7.35
C LEU A 83 4.16 6.44 -8.35
N VAL A 84 3.04 7.07 -8.09
CA VAL A 84 2.61 8.31 -8.72
C VAL A 84 2.84 9.43 -7.72
N ALA A 85 3.86 10.24 -8.00
CA ALA A 85 4.24 11.40 -7.19
C ALA A 85 3.85 12.71 -7.89
N ASP A 86 3.87 13.80 -7.15
CA ASP A 86 3.46 15.13 -7.61
C ASP A 86 4.22 15.64 -8.88
N GLN A 87 5.46 15.21 -9.07
CA GLN A 87 6.28 15.66 -10.21
C GLN A 87 6.78 14.51 -11.06
N PRO A 88 5.97 14.04 -12.03
CA PRO A 88 6.39 12.98 -12.94
C PRO A 88 7.49 13.45 -13.89
N THR A 89 8.43 12.56 -14.18
CA THR A 89 9.50 12.78 -15.14
C THR A 89 9.16 12.12 -16.47
N TRP A 90 9.30 12.85 -17.56
CA TRP A 90 9.00 12.36 -18.91
C TRP A 90 10.28 12.21 -19.73
N TYR A 91 10.35 11.19 -20.57
CA TYR A 91 11.45 11.01 -21.51
C TYR A 91 11.33 12.04 -22.63
N PRO A 92 12.36 12.89 -22.85
CA PRO A 92 12.33 13.86 -23.93
C PRO A 92 12.19 13.18 -25.31
N GLY A 93 11.34 13.75 -26.14
CA GLY A 93 11.16 13.28 -27.53
C GLY A 93 10.17 12.14 -27.70
N LEU A 94 9.61 11.59 -26.62
CA LEU A 94 8.52 10.60 -26.72
C LEU A 94 7.15 11.27 -26.62
N THR A 95 6.21 10.76 -27.39
CA THR A 95 4.78 11.09 -27.31
C THR A 95 4.13 10.38 -26.12
N VAL A 96 2.88 10.74 -25.79
CA VAL A 96 2.07 10.05 -24.77
C VAL A 96 1.99 8.56 -25.05
N ARG A 97 1.66 8.17 -26.28
CA ARG A 97 1.56 6.79 -26.71
C ARG A 97 2.88 6.04 -26.52
N GLU A 98 3.96 6.61 -27.02
CA GLU A 98 5.28 6.00 -26.94
C GLU A 98 5.77 5.83 -25.48
N HIS A 99 5.40 6.75 -24.56
CA HIS A 99 5.69 6.59 -23.15
C HIS A 99 4.99 5.37 -22.55
N LEU A 100 3.67 5.22 -22.81
CA LEU A 100 2.92 4.08 -22.30
C LEU A 100 3.41 2.75 -22.89
N GLU A 101 3.72 2.73 -24.19
CA GLU A 101 4.29 1.55 -24.84
C GLU A 101 5.68 1.19 -24.29
N LEU A 102 6.56 2.19 -24.09
CA LEU A 102 7.87 1.98 -23.50
C LEU A 102 7.78 1.37 -22.10
N ILE A 103 6.89 1.90 -21.25
CA ILE A 103 6.65 1.36 -19.91
C ILE A 103 6.22 -0.11 -20.01
N ARG A 104 5.28 -0.44 -20.88
CA ARG A 104 4.83 -1.82 -21.08
C ARG A 104 5.94 -2.73 -21.59
N LEU A 105 6.75 -2.28 -22.53
CA LEU A 105 7.88 -3.03 -23.05
C LEU A 105 8.95 -3.33 -21.98
N THR A 106 9.25 -2.37 -21.11
CA THR A 106 10.25 -2.53 -20.05
C THR A 106 9.80 -3.46 -18.92
N HIS A 107 8.50 -3.77 -18.85
CA HIS A 107 7.90 -4.67 -17.84
C HIS A 107 7.53 -6.06 -18.40
N GLN A 108 8.03 -6.42 -19.58
CA GLN A 108 7.81 -7.75 -20.15
C GLN A 108 8.54 -8.86 -19.37
N PRO A 109 7.97 -10.08 -19.25
CA PRO A 109 6.60 -10.43 -19.62
C PRO A 109 5.59 -9.82 -18.65
N LEU A 110 4.48 -9.27 -19.18
CA LEU A 110 3.42 -8.69 -18.35
C LEU A 110 2.72 -9.80 -17.56
N ARG A 111 2.93 -9.84 -16.25
CA ARG A 111 2.31 -10.79 -15.32
C ARG A 111 1.56 -10.01 -14.24
N GLY A 112 0.26 -10.15 -14.21
CA GLY A 112 -0.64 -9.39 -13.35
C GLY A 112 -1.52 -8.44 -14.15
N TRP A 113 -2.36 -7.70 -13.42
CA TRP A 113 -3.29 -6.79 -14.05
C TRP A 113 -2.59 -5.53 -14.55
N CYS A 114 -2.84 -5.17 -15.78
CA CYS A 114 -2.47 -3.90 -16.40
C CYS A 114 -3.28 -3.69 -17.67
N LEU A 115 -3.51 -2.44 -18.07
CA LEU A 115 -4.25 -2.12 -19.29
C LEU A 115 -3.31 -1.88 -20.48
N PRO A 116 -3.77 -2.19 -21.71
CA PRO A 116 -3.12 -1.79 -22.94
C PRO A 116 -2.99 -0.27 -23.07
N ALA A 117 -1.98 0.20 -23.82
CA ALA A 117 -1.74 1.65 -23.98
C ALA A 117 -2.95 2.38 -24.60
N ASP A 118 -3.61 1.77 -25.60
CA ASP A 118 -4.78 2.38 -26.24
C ASP A 118 -5.97 2.50 -25.29
N GLU A 119 -6.25 1.45 -24.49
CA GLU A 119 -7.32 1.49 -23.49
C GLU A 119 -7.05 2.54 -22.40
N LEU A 120 -5.79 2.71 -21.99
CA LEU A 120 -5.39 3.76 -21.05
C LEU A 120 -5.55 5.16 -21.66
N ILE A 121 -5.15 5.35 -22.93
CA ILE A 121 -5.32 6.60 -23.65
C ILE A 121 -6.78 6.99 -23.71
N ASP A 122 -7.65 6.04 -24.02
CA ASP A 122 -9.09 6.26 -24.13
C ASP A 122 -9.71 6.53 -22.76
N PHE A 123 -9.45 5.68 -21.76
CA PHE A 123 -9.99 5.84 -20.41
C PHE A 123 -9.58 7.18 -19.78
N PHE A 124 -8.30 7.57 -19.90
CA PHE A 124 -7.82 8.83 -19.35
C PHE A 124 -8.13 10.06 -20.20
N GLY A 125 -8.88 9.91 -21.29
CA GLY A 125 -9.28 11.01 -22.17
C GLY A 125 -8.09 11.68 -22.85
N LEU A 126 -7.05 10.91 -23.18
CA LEU A 126 -5.80 11.41 -23.77
C LEU A 126 -5.72 11.21 -25.29
N ALA A 127 -6.78 10.71 -25.93
CA ALA A 127 -6.81 10.37 -27.38
C ALA A 127 -6.38 11.55 -28.27
N ALA A 128 -6.87 12.76 -27.99
CA ALA A 128 -6.49 13.97 -28.75
C ALA A 128 -5.04 14.41 -28.52
N ARG A 129 -4.33 13.81 -27.57
CA ARG A 129 -2.94 14.10 -27.18
C ARG A 129 -2.01 12.90 -27.33
N ALA A 130 -2.50 11.77 -27.87
CA ALA A 130 -1.73 10.53 -27.96
C ALA A 130 -0.38 10.71 -28.66
N ASP A 131 -0.32 11.55 -29.69
CA ASP A 131 0.88 11.83 -30.48
C ASP A 131 1.58 13.15 -30.08
N ALA A 132 1.15 13.80 -28.99
CA ALA A 132 1.76 15.00 -28.45
C ALA A 132 2.85 14.66 -27.41
N SER A 133 3.79 15.59 -27.20
CA SER A 133 4.75 15.51 -26.10
C SER A 133 4.04 15.78 -24.77
N PRO A 134 4.33 15.01 -23.69
CA PRO A 134 3.84 15.32 -22.36
C PRO A 134 4.21 16.73 -21.85
N LEU A 135 5.28 17.31 -22.39
CA LEU A 135 5.70 18.67 -22.04
C LEU A 135 4.72 19.75 -22.53
N ASP A 136 3.96 19.46 -23.58
CA ASP A 136 2.95 20.35 -24.18
C ASP A 136 1.56 20.19 -23.57
N MET A 137 1.41 19.35 -22.51
CA MET A 137 0.15 19.05 -21.87
C MET A 137 -0.13 19.98 -20.69
N SER A 138 -1.43 20.16 -20.35
CA SER A 138 -1.84 20.84 -19.13
C SER A 138 -1.47 20.01 -17.89
N SER A 139 -1.50 20.62 -16.68
CA SER A 139 -1.24 19.90 -15.43
C SER A 139 -2.20 18.72 -15.23
N GLY A 140 -3.51 18.91 -15.47
CA GLY A 140 -4.49 17.83 -15.38
C GLY A 140 -4.26 16.72 -16.40
N GLN A 141 -3.86 17.05 -17.63
CA GLN A 141 -3.50 16.03 -18.63
C GLN A 141 -2.25 15.26 -18.22
N ARG A 142 -1.23 15.92 -17.66
CA ARG A 142 -0.04 15.26 -17.13
C ARG A 142 -0.37 14.36 -15.95
N GLN A 143 -1.27 14.78 -15.06
CA GLN A 143 -1.75 13.95 -13.96
C GLN A 143 -2.44 12.67 -14.47
N ARG A 144 -3.35 12.82 -15.44
CA ARG A 144 -4.00 11.66 -16.09
C ARG A 144 -2.98 10.73 -16.76
N LEU A 145 -1.97 11.26 -17.43
CA LEU A 145 -0.89 10.45 -18.01
C LEU A 145 -0.04 9.75 -16.96
N SER A 146 0.23 10.38 -15.81
CA SER A 146 0.98 9.74 -14.70
C SER A 146 0.23 8.54 -14.13
N LEU A 147 -1.07 8.66 -13.95
CA LEU A 147 -1.95 7.56 -13.52
C LEU A 147 -1.99 6.45 -14.58
N ALA A 148 -2.17 6.82 -15.86
CA ALA A 148 -2.13 5.86 -16.97
C ALA A 148 -0.80 5.11 -17.01
N ALA A 149 0.32 5.81 -16.84
CA ALA A 149 1.67 5.22 -16.81
C ALA A 149 1.87 4.22 -15.66
N ALA A 150 1.29 4.48 -14.49
CA ALA A 150 1.33 3.55 -13.37
C ALA A 150 0.49 2.29 -13.64
N LEU A 151 -0.67 2.43 -14.28
CA LEU A 151 -1.58 1.33 -14.61
C LEU A 151 -1.20 0.58 -15.90
N ALA A 152 -0.23 1.10 -16.67
CA ALA A 152 0.33 0.44 -17.86
C ALA A 152 1.22 -0.75 -17.51
N ARG A 153 1.61 -0.92 -16.25
CA ARG A 153 2.53 -1.96 -15.80
C ARG A 153 1.88 -2.85 -14.74
N PRO A 154 2.24 -4.14 -14.70
CA PRO A 154 1.64 -5.10 -13.77
C PRO A 154 2.29 -4.98 -12.38
N SER A 155 2.10 -3.84 -11.71
CA SER A 155 2.54 -3.68 -10.31
C SER A 155 1.64 -4.44 -9.35
N ARG A 156 2.17 -4.81 -8.19
CA ARG A 156 1.45 -5.45 -7.09
C ARG A 156 1.03 -4.45 -6.02
N LEU A 157 1.76 -3.36 -5.92
CA LEU A 157 1.49 -2.25 -5.01
C LEU A 157 1.52 -0.94 -5.79
N LEU A 158 0.46 -0.17 -5.66
CA LEU A 158 0.30 1.16 -6.24
C LEU A 158 0.30 2.19 -5.10
N LEU A 159 1.26 3.09 -5.13
CA LEU A 159 1.39 4.21 -4.22
C LEU A 159 0.98 5.49 -4.96
N LEU A 160 -0.05 6.17 -4.48
CA LEU A 160 -0.63 7.34 -5.14
C LEU A 160 -0.59 8.56 -4.21
N ASP A 161 0.07 9.61 -4.64
CA ASP A 161 0.09 10.88 -3.90
C ASP A 161 -0.87 11.87 -4.55
N GLU A 162 -1.98 12.16 -3.87
CA GLU A 162 -3.09 13.01 -4.32
C GLU A 162 -3.56 12.69 -5.75
N PRO A 163 -3.96 11.42 -6.02
CA PRO A 163 -4.31 11.00 -7.39
C PRO A 163 -5.50 11.77 -7.98
N GLU A 164 -6.38 12.29 -7.14
CA GLU A 164 -7.57 13.08 -7.53
C GLU A 164 -7.24 14.52 -7.91
N GLN A 165 -6.02 14.97 -7.68
CA GLN A 165 -5.64 16.36 -7.92
C GLN A 165 -5.77 16.74 -9.40
N SER A 166 -6.35 17.91 -9.68
CA SER A 166 -6.59 18.41 -11.03
C SER A 166 -7.52 17.54 -11.90
N LEU A 167 -8.28 16.63 -11.31
CA LEU A 167 -9.32 15.84 -11.96
C LEU A 167 -10.71 16.43 -11.67
N ASP A 168 -11.60 16.36 -12.63
CA ASP A 168 -13.02 16.69 -12.43
C ASP A 168 -13.74 15.60 -11.61
N ALA A 169 -14.90 15.95 -11.05
CA ALA A 169 -15.62 15.09 -10.11
C ALA A 169 -16.06 13.76 -10.75
N ASP A 170 -16.53 13.80 -12.00
CA ASP A 170 -16.99 12.60 -12.71
C ASP A 170 -15.84 11.64 -12.93
N PHE A 171 -14.70 12.16 -13.39
CA PHE A 171 -13.51 11.33 -13.62
C PHE A 171 -12.90 10.78 -12.32
N ARG A 172 -13.02 11.47 -11.17
CA ARG A 172 -12.60 10.91 -9.87
C ARG A 172 -13.38 9.64 -9.55
N LEU A 173 -14.70 9.61 -9.80
CA LEU A 173 -15.53 8.43 -9.56
C LEU A 173 -15.15 7.29 -10.51
N GLU A 174 -14.87 7.59 -11.78
CA GLU A 174 -14.41 6.58 -12.76
C GLU A 174 -13.05 5.99 -12.33
N LEU A 175 -12.11 6.84 -11.88
CA LEU A 175 -10.81 6.42 -11.36
C LEU A 175 -10.96 5.55 -10.11
N ALA A 176 -11.82 5.95 -9.17
CA ALA A 176 -12.12 5.16 -7.98
C ALA A 176 -12.65 3.76 -8.32
N GLY A 177 -13.58 3.67 -9.30
CA GLY A 177 -14.08 2.41 -9.83
C GLY A 177 -12.98 1.56 -10.47
N LEU A 178 -12.10 2.16 -11.26
CA LEU A 178 -10.97 1.46 -11.88
C LEU A 178 -9.97 0.92 -10.84
N LEU A 179 -9.67 1.68 -9.79
CA LEU A 179 -8.79 1.24 -8.71
C LEU A 179 -9.39 0.07 -7.93
N ARG A 180 -10.70 0.09 -7.65
CA ARG A 180 -11.39 -0.97 -6.94
C ARG A 180 -11.61 -2.20 -7.82
N GLU A 181 -12.41 -2.08 -8.86
CA GLU A 181 -12.88 -3.21 -9.67
C GLU A 181 -11.82 -3.70 -10.67
N GLY A 182 -11.04 -2.78 -11.20
CA GLY A 182 -9.97 -3.10 -12.13
C GLY A 182 -8.72 -3.61 -11.42
N TYR A 183 -8.19 -2.85 -10.46
CA TYR A 183 -6.88 -3.13 -9.89
C TYR A 183 -6.94 -3.98 -8.61
N ALA A 184 -7.70 -3.57 -7.59
CA ALA A 184 -7.72 -4.24 -6.29
C ALA A 184 -8.40 -5.61 -6.35
N ASP A 185 -9.56 -5.73 -7.00
CA ASP A 185 -10.27 -7.02 -7.17
C ASP A 185 -9.45 -8.04 -7.97
N ASN A 186 -8.46 -7.59 -8.74
CA ASN A 186 -7.51 -8.45 -9.46
C ASN A 186 -6.19 -8.67 -8.69
N GLY A 187 -6.19 -8.42 -7.38
CA GLY A 187 -5.09 -8.74 -6.45
C GLY A 187 -4.03 -7.65 -6.34
N GLY A 188 -4.24 -6.48 -6.91
CA GLY A 188 -3.41 -5.30 -6.68
C GLY A 188 -3.71 -4.69 -5.31
N THR A 189 -2.74 -4.03 -4.71
CA THR A 189 -2.89 -3.31 -3.45
C THR A 189 -2.65 -1.83 -3.69
N VAL A 190 -3.46 -0.95 -3.11
CA VAL A 190 -3.36 0.49 -3.29
C VAL A 190 -3.16 1.16 -1.93
N ILE A 191 -2.18 2.06 -1.84
CA ILE A 191 -2.07 3.02 -0.74
C ILE A 191 -2.05 4.40 -1.35
N MET A 192 -3.03 5.21 -1.03
CA MET A 192 -3.13 6.57 -1.54
C MET A 192 -3.12 7.59 -0.41
N ALA A 193 -2.36 8.65 -0.59
CA ALA A 193 -2.47 9.86 0.22
C ALA A 193 -3.52 10.75 -0.42
N THR A 194 -4.56 11.09 0.30
CA THR A 194 -5.65 11.94 -0.21
C THR A 194 -6.24 12.81 0.90
N HIS A 195 -6.81 13.93 0.50
CA HIS A 195 -7.65 14.76 1.36
C HIS A 195 -9.13 14.73 0.90
N ASP A 196 -9.44 14.00 -0.17
CA ASP A 196 -10.78 13.82 -0.74
C ASP A 196 -11.43 12.56 -0.18
N GLN A 197 -12.30 12.75 0.84
CA GLN A 197 -13.01 11.64 1.49
C GLN A 197 -14.01 10.96 0.55
N ASP A 198 -14.65 11.71 -0.33
CA ASP A 198 -15.62 11.15 -1.29
C ASP A 198 -14.91 10.21 -2.27
N PHE A 199 -13.71 10.58 -2.71
CA PHE A 199 -12.89 9.73 -3.54
C PHE A 199 -12.44 8.46 -2.80
N ALA A 200 -12.00 8.57 -1.54
CA ALA A 200 -11.60 7.43 -0.72
C ALA A 200 -12.76 6.45 -0.53
N VAL A 201 -13.95 6.96 -0.20
CA VAL A 201 -15.17 6.15 -0.04
C VAL A 201 -15.57 5.47 -1.35
N ALA A 202 -15.56 6.20 -2.47
CA ALA A 202 -15.88 5.65 -3.79
C ALA A 202 -14.92 4.53 -4.21
N ALA A 203 -13.63 4.65 -3.84
CA ALA A 203 -12.63 3.60 -4.06
C ALA A 203 -12.78 2.40 -3.10
N GLY A 204 -13.64 2.46 -2.10
CA GLY A 204 -13.78 1.42 -1.07
C GLY A 204 -12.55 1.32 -0.17
N ALA A 205 -11.86 2.43 0.07
CA ALA A 205 -10.62 2.45 0.83
C ALA A 205 -10.89 2.38 2.34
N ARG A 206 -10.07 1.60 3.05
CA ARG A 206 -9.95 1.73 4.51
C ARG A 206 -9.19 3.02 4.83
N GLU A 207 -9.77 3.83 5.68
CA GLU A 207 -9.16 5.09 6.09
C GLU A 207 -8.10 4.86 7.17
N VAL A 208 -6.95 5.52 7.02
CA VAL A 208 -5.87 5.62 7.99
C VAL A 208 -5.57 7.10 8.20
N ARG A 209 -6.01 7.65 9.31
CA ARG A 209 -5.88 9.07 9.59
C ARG A 209 -4.54 9.41 10.21
N LEU A 210 -3.81 10.30 9.55
CA LEU A 210 -2.55 10.83 10.04
C LEU A 210 -2.78 12.20 10.73
N SER A 211 -2.37 12.32 11.98
CA SER A 211 -2.42 13.57 12.76
C SER A 211 -1.15 13.73 13.57
N ASP A 212 -0.56 14.92 13.54
CA ASP A 212 0.68 15.25 14.28
C ASP A 212 1.81 14.21 14.10
N GLY A 213 1.89 13.63 12.89
CA GLY A 213 2.90 12.64 12.53
C GLY A 213 2.66 11.24 13.11
N THR A 214 1.48 10.96 13.66
CA THR A 214 1.07 9.64 14.17
C THR A 214 -0.21 9.18 13.48
N ILE A 215 -0.46 7.85 13.47
CA ILE A 215 -1.76 7.31 13.04
C ILE A 215 -2.74 7.41 14.20
N VAL A 216 -3.90 7.98 13.93
CA VAL A 216 -5.02 8.04 14.87
C VAL A 216 -6.08 7.04 14.37
N TRP A 217 -6.41 6.07 15.19
CA TRP A 217 -7.49 5.13 14.94
C TRP A 217 -8.79 5.74 15.50
N ASP A 218 -9.85 5.78 14.71
CA ASP A 218 -11.15 6.14 15.25
C ASP A 218 -11.60 5.01 16.20
N ALA A 219 -12.18 5.37 17.34
CA ALA A 219 -12.50 4.46 18.46
C ALA A 219 -13.51 3.33 18.11
N GLU A 220 -13.98 3.25 16.87
CA GLU A 220 -14.88 2.18 16.41
C GLU A 220 -14.12 0.98 15.84
N ASP A 221 -12.83 1.13 15.46
CA ASP A 221 -12.02 0.04 14.90
C ASP A 221 -11.39 -0.88 15.98
N ASP A 222 -11.35 -0.45 17.25
CA ASP A 222 -10.78 -1.24 18.36
C ASP A 222 -11.71 -2.37 18.86
N ALA A 223 -12.99 -2.40 18.44
CA ALA A 223 -13.96 -3.36 18.94
C ALA A 223 -13.77 -4.79 18.38
N ASP A 224 -13.12 -4.93 17.22
CA ASP A 224 -12.90 -6.24 16.59
C ASP A 224 -11.57 -6.90 16.97
N ALA A 225 -10.64 -6.15 17.58
CA ALA A 225 -9.32 -6.68 17.96
C ALA A 225 -9.29 -7.38 19.34
N GLU A 226 -10.27 -7.13 20.21
CA GLU A 226 -10.32 -7.75 21.56
C GLU A 226 -11.08 -9.08 21.61
N HIS A 227 -11.74 -9.52 20.53
CA HIS A 227 -12.58 -10.74 20.58
C HIS A 227 -11.82 -12.04 20.32
N ASP A 228 -10.55 -12.02 19.92
CA ASP A 228 -9.75 -13.21 19.64
C ASP A 228 -8.78 -13.62 20.79
N ALA A 229 -8.81 -12.90 21.92
CA ALA A 229 -7.86 -13.15 23.01
C ALA A 229 -8.41 -13.93 24.22
N ASP A 230 -9.71 -14.30 24.23
CA ASP A 230 -10.33 -15.01 25.37
C ASP A 230 -10.94 -16.35 24.95
N GLY A 231 -10.10 -17.32 24.69
CA GLY A 231 -10.53 -18.67 24.30
C GLY A 231 -9.53 -19.77 24.56
N SER A 232 -8.89 -19.81 25.75
CA SER A 232 -8.39 -21.11 26.28
C SER A 232 -7.87 -21.00 27.71
N ALA A 233 -8.77 -20.98 28.66
CA ALA A 233 -8.45 -21.39 30.03
C ALA A 233 -9.73 -21.86 30.70
N ASP A 234 -10.05 -23.13 30.51
CA ASP A 234 -10.79 -23.88 31.53
C ASP A 234 -10.78 -25.38 31.21
N ALA A 235 -10.52 -26.11 32.27
CA ALA A 235 -10.82 -27.52 32.50
C ALA A 235 -9.64 -28.49 32.52
N TYR A 236 -8.98 -28.61 33.65
CA TYR A 236 -8.70 -29.88 34.22
C TYR A 236 -8.82 -29.77 35.75
N ASP A 237 -10.03 -30.00 36.20
CA ASP A 237 -10.35 -30.43 37.55
C ASP A 237 -10.97 -31.81 37.43
N ALA A 238 -10.40 -32.83 38.09
CA ALA A 238 -11.10 -34.01 38.55
C ALA A 238 -10.19 -34.95 39.33
N ASP A 239 -10.35 -34.93 40.62
CA ASP A 239 -10.64 -36.10 41.45
C ASP A 239 -9.80 -37.39 41.22
N ALA A 240 -9.17 -37.76 42.20
CA ALA A 240 -9.56 -38.47 43.39
C ALA A 240 -8.79 -39.77 43.61
N ASP A 241 -8.30 -39.86 44.77
CA ASP A 241 -8.48 -41.02 45.66
C ASP A 241 -7.81 -42.35 45.32
N GLY A 242 -7.11 -42.84 46.33
CA GLY A 242 -7.13 -44.25 46.60
C GLY A 242 -5.78 -44.96 46.68
N THR A 243 -5.17 -44.95 47.90
CA THR A 243 -4.60 -46.11 48.57
C THR A 243 -3.57 -47.00 47.84
N ASP A 244 -2.49 -47.23 48.37
CA ASP A 244 -1.99 -48.09 49.42
C ASP A 244 -0.73 -48.88 49.02
N GLU A 245 0.20 -48.86 49.93
CA GLU A 245 1.16 -49.91 50.38
C GLU A 245 2.22 -50.48 49.43
N THR A 246 3.36 -50.45 50.02
CA THR A 246 4.42 -51.43 50.26
C THR A 246 5.58 -51.57 49.29
N ASP A 247 6.70 -51.21 49.87
CA ASP A 247 7.89 -52.01 50.19
C ASP A 247 8.85 -52.43 49.08
N GLY A 248 10.10 -52.20 49.33
CA GLY A 248 11.14 -53.07 48.84
C GLY A 248 12.32 -52.51 48.08
N THR A 249 13.24 -51.90 48.83
CA THR A 249 14.67 -52.30 48.92
C THR A 249 15.55 -52.42 47.66
N HIS A 250 16.68 -51.75 47.80
CA HIS A 250 18.04 -52.06 47.34
C HIS A 250 18.60 -51.54 46.03
N ALA A 251 19.62 -50.85 46.27
CA ALA A 251 21.02 -51.00 45.82
C ALA A 251 21.51 -50.22 44.62
N ARG A 252 22.36 -49.27 44.94
CA ARG A 252 23.51 -48.77 44.16
C ARG A 252 24.52 -49.92 43.86
N PRO A 253 25.62 -49.76 43.13
CA PRO A 253 26.15 -48.58 42.44
C PRO A 253 26.96 -48.90 41.16
N ARG A 254 27.60 -47.76 40.62
CA ARG A 254 28.83 -47.71 39.78
C ARG A 254 28.67 -48.10 38.30
N ARG A 255 29.05 -47.31 37.36
CA ARG A 255 30.26 -46.49 37.14
C ARG A 255 29.94 -45.28 36.29
#